data_32919c76cd2a077a4f8f8b653ede480a
#
_entry.id   32919c76cd2a077a4f8f8b653ede480a
#
_cell.length_a   1.000
_cell.length_b   1.000
_cell.length_c   1.000
_cell.angle_alpha   90.00
_cell.angle_beta   90.00
_cell.angle_gamma   90.00
#
_symmetry.space_group_name_H-M   'P 1'
#
loop_
_entity.id
_entity.type
_entity.pdbx_description
1 polymer ?
#
loop_
_entity_poly.entity_id
_entity_poly.type
_entity_poly.pdbx_seq_one_letter_code
_entity_poly.pdbx_strand_id
1 'polypeptide(L)'
;FIYDGSGLADEQETTKSIIEVSLTSGDKKIVYEVTGKGISITNVKCFGDKIFFTVREADSISDKAISVHSRGLFSYSCSNDEIEEVSGQNINDYYVVDGTMYYFVTGEGLYKIDIGSDISQKIWESTEQCDMCSVSSDGEYIYLNNHKYCYYMWELYGFSENRYIVIDKGGNVINEILCPDALALYFGDDRYLFYKSMNDAEGLMYMKKDDIETGGDWKQVFE
;
A
#
# COMPACT_ATOMS: atom_id res chain seq x y z
N PHE A 1 -6.77 -12.40 12.21
CA PHE A 1 -6.87 -11.00 12.67
C PHE A 1 -8.19 -10.41 12.19
N ILE A 2 -8.86 -9.69 13.07
CA ILE A 2 -10.08 -8.95 12.73
C ILE A 2 -9.71 -7.47 12.78
N TYR A 3 -9.87 -6.80 11.65
CA TYR A 3 -9.73 -5.36 11.52
C TYR A 3 -11.12 -4.73 11.51
N ASP A 4 -11.41 -3.89 12.47
CA ASP A 4 -12.58 -3.01 12.41
C ASP A 4 -12.18 -1.70 11.75
N GLY A 5 -12.18 -1.72 10.42
CA GLY A 5 -11.89 -0.56 9.58
C GLY A 5 -13.11 0.28 9.25
N SER A 6 -14.20 0.11 9.97
CA SER A 6 -15.39 0.89 9.74
C SER A 6 -15.17 2.33 10.20
N GLY A 7 -15.11 3.23 9.29
CA GLY A 7 -15.36 4.60 9.59
C GLY A 7 -14.39 5.59 8.98
N LEU A 8 -14.84 6.17 7.93
CA LEU A 8 -14.57 7.55 7.60
C LEU A 8 -14.63 8.39 8.88
N ALA A 9 -13.64 9.24 9.04
CA ALA A 9 -13.39 10.16 10.12
C ALA A 9 -14.62 10.53 10.95
N ASP A 10 -14.74 9.90 12.09
CA ASP A 10 -15.71 10.30 13.10
C ASP A 10 -15.15 11.54 13.81
N GLU A 11 -15.94 12.58 13.94
CA GLU A 11 -15.58 13.76 14.75
C GLU A 11 -15.44 13.41 16.24
N GLN A 12 -15.92 12.24 16.63
CA GLN A 12 -15.80 11.71 17.97
C GLN A 12 -14.45 10.99 18.15
N GLU A 13 -13.97 11.01 19.37
CA GLU A 13 -12.82 10.21 19.76
C GLU A 13 -13.18 8.73 19.71
N THR A 14 -12.45 7.94 18.96
CA THR A 14 -12.65 6.50 18.78
C THR A 14 -11.40 5.73 19.14
N THR A 15 -11.59 4.49 19.60
CA THR A 15 -10.49 3.56 19.85
C THR A 15 -10.45 2.50 18.75
N LYS A 16 -9.27 2.27 18.19
CA LYS A 16 -9.00 1.23 17.20
C LYS A 16 -7.98 0.26 17.74
N SER A 17 -8.17 -1.03 17.42
CA SER A 17 -7.34 -2.09 18.00
C SER A 17 -6.97 -3.12 16.93
N ILE A 18 -5.79 -3.71 17.06
CA ILE A 18 -5.42 -4.98 16.42
C ILE A 18 -5.63 -6.08 17.44
N ILE A 19 -6.39 -7.09 17.06
CA ILE A 19 -6.74 -8.20 17.94
C ILE A 19 -6.20 -9.50 17.35
N GLU A 20 -5.40 -10.22 18.13
CA GLU A 20 -5.03 -11.61 17.85
C GLU A 20 -6.15 -12.52 18.34
N VAL A 21 -6.53 -13.49 17.50
CA VAL A 21 -7.55 -14.50 17.86
C VAL A 21 -6.95 -15.88 17.68
N SER A 22 -6.93 -16.67 18.74
CA SER A 22 -6.57 -18.08 18.66
C SER A 22 -7.65 -18.87 17.91
N LEU A 23 -7.28 -19.47 16.79
CA LEU A 23 -8.20 -20.29 15.99
C LEU A 23 -8.59 -21.60 16.72
N THR A 24 -7.81 -22.01 17.70
CA THR A 24 -8.04 -23.28 18.44
C THR A 24 -8.94 -23.06 19.65
N SER A 25 -8.69 -22.02 20.45
CA SER A 25 -9.44 -21.74 21.69
C SER A 25 -10.50 -20.66 21.52
N GLY A 26 -10.38 -19.80 20.52
CA GLY A 26 -11.21 -18.61 20.34
C GLY A 26 -10.80 -17.44 21.25
N ASP A 27 -9.71 -17.59 22.03
CA ASP A 27 -9.22 -16.54 22.92
C ASP A 27 -8.78 -15.32 22.10
N LYS A 28 -9.02 -14.13 22.67
CA LYS A 28 -8.70 -12.84 22.06
C LYS A 28 -7.68 -12.11 22.90
N LYS A 29 -6.68 -11.52 22.23
CA LYS A 29 -5.66 -10.67 22.84
C LYS A 29 -5.56 -9.36 22.04
N ILE A 30 -5.69 -8.21 22.71
CA ILE A 30 -5.40 -6.93 22.09
C ILE A 30 -3.87 -6.81 22.04
N VAL A 31 -3.33 -6.70 20.80
CA VAL A 31 -1.89 -6.56 20.59
C VAL A 31 -1.48 -5.11 20.36
N TYR A 32 -2.41 -4.28 19.89
CA TYR A 32 -2.19 -2.84 19.74
C TYR A 32 -3.51 -2.10 19.89
N GLU A 33 -3.47 -0.96 20.56
CA GLU A 33 -4.63 -0.08 20.73
C GLU A 33 -4.22 1.38 20.61
N VAL A 34 -5.04 2.17 19.93
CA VAL A 34 -4.85 3.61 19.75
C VAL A 34 -6.18 4.34 19.80
N THR A 35 -6.20 5.47 20.49
CA THR A 35 -7.38 6.32 20.63
C THR A 35 -7.10 7.71 20.04
N GLY A 36 -8.08 8.27 19.36
CA GLY A 36 -8.00 9.62 18.79
C GLY A 36 -9.19 9.95 17.91
N LYS A 37 -9.24 11.20 17.45
CA LYS A 37 -10.24 11.66 16.47
C LYS A 37 -9.81 11.29 15.06
N GLY A 38 -10.72 10.69 14.29
CA GLY A 38 -10.41 10.26 12.93
C GLY A 38 -9.21 9.33 12.85
N ILE A 39 -8.96 8.55 13.93
CA ILE A 39 -7.87 7.59 14.00
C ILE A 39 -8.23 6.33 13.22
N SER A 40 -7.28 5.78 12.49
CA SER A 40 -7.41 4.51 11.81
C SER A 40 -6.11 3.72 11.83
N ILE A 41 -6.24 2.39 11.85
CA ILE A 41 -5.13 1.47 11.60
C ILE A 41 -5.33 0.93 10.19
N THR A 42 -4.32 1.06 9.34
CA THR A 42 -4.41 0.68 7.93
C THR A 42 -3.22 -0.16 7.51
N ASN A 43 -3.32 -0.78 6.32
CA ASN A 43 -2.24 -1.56 5.72
C ASN A 43 -1.67 -2.64 6.65
N VAL A 44 -2.54 -3.38 7.35
CA VAL A 44 -2.12 -4.47 8.23
C VAL A 44 -1.64 -5.64 7.39
N LYS A 45 -0.34 -5.99 7.49
CA LYS A 45 0.29 -7.06 6.72
C LYS A 45 1.14 -7.94 7.64
N CYS A 46 1.07 -9.26 7.46
CA CYS A 46 1.88 -10.22 8.21
C CYS A 46 3.08 -10.63 7.39
N PHE A 47 4.25 -10.66 8.01
CA PHE A 47 5.48 -11.18 7.42
C PHE A 47 6.28 -11.95 8.48
N GLY A 48 6.42 -13.26 8.30
CA GLY A 48 7.02 -14.12 9.31
C GLY A 48 6.23 -14.09 10.62
N ASP A 49 6.92 -13.78 11.70
CA ASP A 49 6.36 -13.61 13.05
C ASP A 49 6.01 -12.15 13.38
N LYS A 50 6.16 -11.23 12.43
CA LYS A 50 5.84 -9.82 12.60
C LYS A 50 4.57 -9.42 11.86
N ILE A 51 3.83 -8.51 12.50
CA ILE A 51 2.69 -7.81 11.91
C ILE A 51 3.09 -6.35 11.75
N PHE A 52 3.02 -5.86 10.53
CA PHE A 52 3.26 -4.46 10.21
C PHE A 52 1.94 -3.74 9.99
N PHE A 53 1.87 -2.48 10.38
CA PHE A 53 0.67 -1.65 10.20
C PHE A 53 1.00 -0.17 10.26
N THR A 54 0.19 0.65 9.58
CA THR A 54 0.26 2.10 9.68
C THR A 54 -0.87 2.63 10.54
N VAL A 55 -0.58 3.68 11.31
CA VAL A 55 -1.57 4.43 12.07
C VAL A 55 -1.75 5.78 11.39
N ARG A 56 -2.99 6.12 11.07
CA ARG A 56 -3.37 7.39 10.45
C ARG A 56 -4.28 8.19 11.35
N GLU A 57 -4.17 9.49 11.28
CA GLU A 57 -4.99 10.44 12.02
C GLU A 57 -5.50 11.53 11.09
N ALA A 58 -6.73 12.00 11.33
CA ALA A 58 -7.26 13.13 10.60
C ALA A 58 -6.75 14.45 11.19
N ASP A 59 -6.13 15.28 10.34
CA ASP A 59 -5.73 16.64 10.69
C ASP A 59 -6.92 17.58 10.76
N SER A 60 -7.86 17.39 9.83
CA SER A 60 -9.08 18.17 9.77
C SER A 60 -10.20 17.36 9.16
N ILE A 61 -11.37 17.52 9.73
CA ILE A 61 -12.61 16.90 9.26
C ILE A 61 -13.57 18.02 8.92
N SER A 62 -14.04 18.05 7.68
CA SER A 62 -15.08 18.97 7.24
C SER A 62 -16.08 18.23 6.36
N ASP A 63 -17.27 18.81 6.17
CA ASP A 63 -18.32 18.25 5.29
C ASP A 63 -17.87 18.04 3.83
N LYS A 64 -16.72 18.60 3.45
CA LYS A 64 -16.23 18.59 2.06
C LYS A 64 -14.86 17.92 1.87
N ALA A 65 -14.07 17.79 2.90
CA ALA A 65 -12.73 17.21 2.81
C ALA A 65 -12.23 16.69 4.15
N ILE A 66 -11.46 15.60 4.10
CA ILE A 66 -10.73 15.04 5.23
C ILE A 66 -9.26 15.06 4.85
N SER A 67 -8.45 15.75 5.65
CA SER A 67 -7.00 15.67 5.56
C SER A 67 -6.51 14.63 6.57
N VAL A 68 -5.68 13.71 6.11
CA VAL A 68 -5.17 12.59 6.92
C VAL A 68 -3.66 12.53 6.77
N HIS A 69 -2.95 12.36 7.88
CA HIS A 69 -1.53 12.03 7.87
C HIS A 69 -1.26 10.69 8.54
N SER A 70 -0.12 10.07 8.23
CA SER A 70 0.35 8.89 8.96
C SER A 70 1.09 9.32 10.22
N ARG A 71 0.75 8.73 11.37
CA ARG A 71 1.55 8.85 12.59
C ARG A 71 2.83 8.02 12.54
N GLY A 72 2.88 7.04 11.65
CA GLY A 72 4.03 6.16 11.47
C GLY A 72 3.67 4.76 11.03
N LEU A 73 4.71 4.00 10.79
CA LEU A 73 4.69 2.57 10.51
C LEU A 73 5.22 1.83 11.74
N PHE A 74 4.46 0.85 12.19
CA PHE A 74 4.75 0.07 13.39
C PHE A 74 4.88 -1.41 13.03
N SER A 75 5.63 -2.14 13.84
CA SER A 75 5.65 -3.60 13.84
C SER A 75 5.28 -4.15 15.20
N TYR A 76 4.58 -5.27 15.21
CA TYR A 76 4.36 -6.12 16.39
C TYR A 76 5.01 -7.47 16.17
N SER A 77 5.82 -7.92 17.10
CA SER A 77 6.44 -9.25 17.08
C SER A 77 5.58 -10.22 17.88
N CYS A 78 5.09 -11.28 17.20
CA CYS A 78 4.28 -12.32 17.84
C CYS A 78 5.08 -13.19 18.81
N SER A 79 6.42 -13.25 18.67
CA SER A 79 7.29 -14.10 19.48
C SER A 79 7.64 -13.52 20.86
N ASN A 80 7.72 -12.19 20.97
CA ASN A 80 8.12 -11.51 22.20
C ASN A 80 7.14 -10.45 22.69
N ASP A 81 6.00 -10.30 22.02
CA ASP A 81 4.94 -9.33 22.37
C ASP A 81 5.41 -7.86 22.37
N GLU A 82 6.39 -7.52 21.54
CA GLU A 82 6.93 -6.17 21.47
C GLU A 82 6.40 -5.40 20.27
N ILE A 83 6.16 -4.10 20.50
CA ILE A 83 5.79 -3.15 19.46
C ILE A 83 6.96 -2.20 19.26
N GLU A 84 7.36 -2.03 18.00
CA GLU A 84 8.41 -1.14 17.58
C GLU A 84 7.85 -0.14 16.56
N GLU A 85 8.28 1.12 16.66
CA GLU A 85 8.10 2.09 15.59
C GLU A 85 9.19 1.87 14.54
N VAL A 86 8.78 1.45 13.35
CA VAL A 86 9.70 1.24 12.21
C VAL A 86 10.07 2.59 11.58
N SER A 87 9.11 3.51 11.50
CA SER A 87 9.34 4.88 11.00
C SER A 87 8.22 5.80 11.44
N GLY A 88 8.57 6.99 11.94
CA GLY A 88 7.64 8.08 12.29
C GLY A 88 7.30 9.01 11.11
N GLN A 89 7.71 8.66 9.87
CA GLN A 89 7.43 9.47 8.69
C GLN A 89 5.97 9.33 8.23
N ASN A 90 5.52 10.26 7.38
CA ASN A 90 4.19 10.19 6.77
C ASN A 90 4.14 9.10 5.67
N ILE A 91 4.05 7.85 6.10
CA ILE A 91 4.05 6.69 5.21
C ILE A 91 2.65 6.48 4.64
N ASN A 92 2.58 6.44 3.31
CA ASN A 92 1.33 6.17 2.60
C ASN A 92 1.03 4.68 2.49
N ASP A 93 2.00 3.91 2.00
CA ASP A 93 1.89 2.46 1.85
C ASP A 93 3.27 1.80 1.92
N TYR A 94 3.30 0.49 2.11
CA TYR A 94 4.52 -0.29 2.14
C TYR A 94 4.30 -1.72 1.63
N TYR A 95 5.38 -2.36 1.24
CA TYR A 95 5.42 -3.77 0.86
C TYR A 95 6.68 -4.45 1.40
N VAL A 96 6.55 -5.72 1.79
CA VAL A 96 7.69 -6.52 2.29
C VAL A 96 7.96 -7.65 1.32
N VAL A 97 9.20 -7.77 0.89
CA VAL A 97 9.69 -8.85 0.03
C VAL A 97 11.12 -9.22 0.40
N ASP A 98 11.39 -10.52 0.51
CA ASP A 98 12.73 -11.08 0.81
C ASP A 98 13.41 -10.47 2.05
N GLY A 99 12.63 -10.15 3.10
CA GLY A 99 13.16 -9.54 4.32
C GLY A 99 13.48 -8.06 4.22
N THR A 100 13.21 -7.42 3.09
CA THR A 100 13.32 -5.97 2.89
C THR A 100 11.92 -5.36 2.79
N MET A 101 11.70 -4.28 3.51
CA MET A 101 10.50 -3.47 3.41
C MET A 101 10.76 -2.28 2.48
N TYR A 102 9.86 -2.09 1.53
CA TYR A 102 9.80 -0.91 0.67
C TYR A 102 8.59 -0.08 1.09
N TYR A 103 8.78 1.20 1.38
CA TYR A 103 7.70 2.07 1.83
C TYR A 103 7.77 3.45 1.18
N PHE A 104 6.60 3.98 0.88
CA PHE A 104 6.47 5.28 0.25
C PHE A 104 6.14 6.36 1.30
N VAL A 105 6.98 7.39 1.34
CA VAL A 105 6.79 8.58 2.17
C VAL A 105 6.17 9.67 1.31
N THR A 106 5.01 10.17 1.74
CA THR A 106 4.27 11.21 1.02
C THR A 106 5.14 12.46 0.84
N GLY A 107 5.25 12.93 -0.39
CA GLY A 107 6.02 14.11 -0.76
C GLY A 107 7.53 13.90 -0.85
N GLU A 108 8.05 12.71 -0.52
CA GLU A 108 9.49 12.44 -0.54
C GLU A 108 9.91 11.36 -1.53
N GLY A 109 9.23 10.20 -1.55
CA GLY A 109 9.57 9.10 -2.44
C GLY A 109 9.60 7.72 -1.80
N LEU A 110 10.30 6.79 -2.44
CA LEU A 110 10.40 5.40 -2.02
C LEU A 110 11.66 5.16 -1.19
N TYR A 111 11.48 4.50 -0.08
CA TYR A 111 12.53 4.07 0.84
C TYR A 111 12.56 2.56 0.94
N LYS A 112 13.70 2.02 1.34
CA LYS A 112 13.86 0.63 1.75
C LYS A 112 14.54 0.53 3.11
N ILE A 113 14.19 -0.52 3.85
CA ILE A 113 14.81 -0.90 5.12
C ILE A 113 14.81 -2.42 5.23
N ASP A 114 15.92 -3.01 5.61
CA ASP A 114 15.95 -4.44 5.93
C ASP A 114 15.29 -4.66 7.29
N ILE A 115 14.42 -5.65 7.39
CA ILE A 115 13.68 -5.94 8.62
C ILE A 115 14.67 -6.30 9.73
N GLY A 116 14.61 -5.53 10.84
CA GLY A 116 15.53 -5.63 11.96
C GLY A 116 16.74 -4.70 11.86
N SER A 117 16.80 -3.83 10.85
CA SER A 117 17.76 -2.74 10.74
C SER A 117 17.14 -1.41 11.15
N ASP A 118 17.91 -0.53 11.75
CA ASP A 118 17.48 0.85 12.06
C ASP A 118 17.85 1.84 10.93
N ILE A 119 18.42 1.33 9.84
CA ILE A 119 18.94 2.18 8.75
C ILE A 119 18.02 2.05 7.55
N SER A 120 17.29 3.11 7.26
CA SER A 120 16.53 3.24 6.02
C SER A 120 17.33 3.98 4.95
N GLN A 121 17.08 3.63 3.69
CA GLN A 121 17.69 4.24 2.52
C GLN A 121 16.62 4.73 1.56
N LYS A 122 16.64 6.02 1.19
CA LYS A 122 15.87 6.51 0.05
C LYS A 122 16.46 5.94 -1.23
N ILE A 123 15.64 5.26 -2.03
CA ILE A 123 16.06 4.64 -3.28
C ILE A 123 15.46 5.31 -4.51
N TRP A 124 14.37 6.05 -4.35
CA TRP A 124 13.76 6.80 -5.42
C TRP A 124 13.14 8.09 -4.88
N GLU A 125 13.28 9.18 -5.62
CA GLU A 125 12.73 10.50 -5.25
C GLU A 125 11.51 10.80 -6.11
N SER A 126 10.41 11.19 -5.46
CA SER A 126 9.22 11.63 -6.18
C SER A 126 9.46 13.00 -6.79
N THR A 127 9.34 13.08 -8.11
CA THR A 127 9.46 14.34 -8.86
C THR A 127 8.14 15.08 -9.01
N GLU A 128 7.03 14.44 -8.62
CA GLU A 128 5.68 14.98 -8.68
C GLU A 128 5.07 15.05 -7.29
N GLN A 129 4.12 15.97 -7.08
CA GLN A 129 3.25 15.93 -5.89
C GLN A 129 2.40 14.66 -5.95
N CYS A 130 2.94 13.59 -5.40
CA CYS A 130 2.29 12.30 -5.27
C CYS A 130 1.69 12.25 -3.87
N ASP A 131 0.40 12.57 -3.76
CA ASP A 131 -0.25 12.62 -2.45
C ASP A 131 -0.59 11.22 -1.94
N MET A 132 -0.76 10.26 -2.85
CA MET A 132 -1.08 8.87 -2.51
C MET A 132 -0.40 7.91 -3.48
N CYS A 133 0.47 7.05 -2.98
CA CYS A 133 1.05 5.95 -3.74
C CYS A 133 0.77 4.63 -3.05
N SER A 134 0.33 3.62 -3.79
CA SER A 134 0.39 2.24 -3.31
C SER A 134 1.68 1.58 -3.76
N VAL A 135 2.21 0.73 -2.89
CA VAL A 135 3.45 -0.02 -3.11
C VAL A 135 3.11 -1.50 -3.21
N SER A 136 3.54 -2.15 -4.27
CA SER A 136 3.44 -3.59 -4.43
C SER A 136 4.71 -4.17 -5.05
N SER A 137 4.87 -5.48 -5.01
CA SER A 137 6.02 -6.15 -5.60
C SER A 137 5.64 -7.55 -6.04
N ASP A 138 6.28 -8.02 -7.09
CA ASP A 138 6.23 -9.41 -7.54
C ASP A 138 7.46 -10.23 -7.12
N GLY A 139 8.32 -9.65 -6.28
CA GLY A 139 9.58 -10.24 -5.85
C GLY A 139 10.78 -9.86 -6.72
N GLU A 140 10.58 -9.35 -7.92
CA GLU A 140 11.62 -8.88 -8.82
C GLU A 140 11.65 -7.35 -8.92
N TYR A 141 10.48 -6.77 -9.17
CA TYR A 141 10.28 -5.32 -9.27
C TYR A 141 9.39 -4.78 -8.15
N ILE A 142 9.50 -3.49 -7.91
CA ILE A 142 8.62 -2.69 -7.07
C ILE A 142 7.72 -1.86 -7.99
N TYR A 143 6.43 -1.91 -7.76
CA TYR A 143 5.42 -1.18 -8.52
C TYR A 143 4.82 -0.08 -7.66
N LEU A 144 4.99 1.17 -8.08
CA LEU A 144 4.38 2.34 -7.46
C LEU A 144 3.19 2.79 -8.29
N ASN A 145 2.00 2.70 -7.73
CA ASN A 145 0.82 3.28 -8.35
C ASN A 145 0.62 4.70 -7.82
N ASN A 146 0.75 5.67 -8.71
CA ASN A 146 0.49 7.07 -8.41
C ASN A 146 -1.01 7.37 -8.54
N HIS A 147 -1.69 7.51 -7.41
CA HIS A 147 -3.12 7.80 -7.33
C HIS A 147 -3.47 9.29 -7.48
N LYS A 148 -2.63 10.10 -8.12
CA LYS A 148 -2.82 11.56 -8.26
C LYS A 148 -4.21 11.98 -8.73
N TYR A 149 -4.98 11.08 -9.31
CA TYR A 149 -6.28 11.38 -9.91
C TYR A 149 -7.45 10.52 -9.42
N CYS A 150 -7.23 9.51 -8.59
CA CYS A 150 -8.29 8.54 -8.26
C CYS A 150 -9.38 9.08 -7.33
N TYR A 151 -9.14 10.07 -6.49
CA TYR A 151 -10.06 10.41 -5.41
C TYR A 151 -11.16 11.40 -5.79
N TYR A 152 -10.94 12.28 -6.78
CA TYR A 152 -11.92 13.31 -7.16
C TYR A 152 -12.71 12.99 -8.43
N MET A 153 -12.32 12.00 -9.17
CA MET A 153 -12.88 11.73 -10.50
C MET A 153 -13.87 10.58 -10.53
N TRP A 154 -14.05 9.89 -9.41
CA TRP A 154 -14.90 8.70 -9.35
C TRP A 154 -16.37 9.00 -9.68
N GLU A 155 -16.87 10.16 -9.28
CA GLU A 155 -18.27 10.52 -9.51
C GLU A 155 -18.55 11.25 -10.84
N LEU A 156 -17.54 11.79 -11.51
CA LEU A 156 -17.75 12.74 -12.60
C LEU A 156 -17.21 12.33 -13.98
N TYR A 157 -16.14 11.53 -14.11
CA TYR A 157 -15.47 11.39 -15.41
C TYR A 157 -14.98 9.99 -15.78
N GLY A 158 -15.24 8.95 -15.01
CA GLY A 158 -14.61 7.66 -15.24
C GLY A 158 -13.14 7.67 -14.80
N PHE A 159 -12.53 6.50 -14.76
CA PHE A 159 -11.18 6.33 -14.24
C PHE A 159 -10.16 7.01 -15.14
N SER A 160 -9.29 7.81 -14.55
CA SER A 160 -8.09 8.26 -15.21
C SER A 160 -7.09 7.11 -15.33
N GLU A 161 -6.19 7.23 -16.29
CA GLU A 161 -5.11 6.28 -16.52
C GLU A 161 -4.34 5.95 -15.25
N ASN A 162 -4.43 4.70 -14.79
CA ASN A 162 -3.59 4.23 -13.72
C ASN A 162 -2.18 3.96 -14.24
N ARG A 163 -1.20 4.69 -13.70
CA ARG A 163 0.20 4.54 -14.06
C ARG A 163 0.95 3.86 -12.93
N TYR A 164 1.71 2.84 -13.29
CA TYR A 164 2.62 2.15 -12.39
C TYR A 164 4.05 2.45 -12.79
N ILE A 165 4.79 3.09 -11.89
CA ILE A 165 6.23 3.24 -12.04
C ILE A 165 6.85 1.92 -11.61
N VAL A 166 7.60 1.29 -12.48
CA VAL A 166 8.31 0.03 -12.22
C VAL A 166 9.74 0.34 -11.84
N ILE A 167 10.15 -0.10 -10.66
CA ILE A 167 11.45 0.20 -10.06
C ILE A 167 12.14 -1.11 -9.70
N ASP A 168 13.44 -1.25 -10.00
CA ASP A 168 14.22 -2.38 -9.52
C ASP A 168 14.51 -2.27 -8.00
N LYS A 169 15.02 -3.33 -7.40
CA LYS A 169 15.39 -3.35 -5.96
C LYS A 169 16.52 -2.36 -5.60
N GLY A 170 17.21 -1.82 -6.59
CA GLY A 170 18.25 -0.80 -6.44
C GLY A 170 17.73 0.62 -6.47
N GLY A 171 16.48 0.83 -6.91
CA GLY A 171 15.86 2.14 -7.04
C GLY A 171 15.92 2.74 -8.45
N ASN A 172 16.37 1.97 -9.44
CA ASN A 172 16.37 2.42 -10.84
C ASN A 172 14.96 2.27 -11.41
N VAL A 173 14.46 3.33 -12.03
CA VAL A 173 13.21 3.26 -12.80
C VAL A 173 13.47 2.46 -14.06
N ILE A 174 12.76 1.36 -14.21
CA ILE A 174 12.83 0.46 -15.36
C ILE A 174 11.90 0.96 -16.45
N ASN A 175 10.64 1.21 -16.08
CA ASN A 175 9.64 1.71 -17.02
C ASN A 175 8.45 2.31 -16.28
N GLU A 176 7.53 2.86 -17.05
CA GLU A 176 6.20 3.28 -16.61
C GLU A 176 5.15 2.48 -17.40
N ILE A 177 4.30 1.74 -16.67
CA ILE A 177 3.25 0.91 -17.25
C ILE A 177 1.92 1.65 -17.12
N LEU A 178 1.25 1.81 -18.25
CA LEU A 178 -0.09 2.35 -18.30
C LEU A 178 -1.10 1.19 -18.23
N CYS A 179 -1.99 1.23 -17.26
CA CYS A 179 -3.08 0.28 -17.11
C CYS A 179 -4.42 1.03 -17.22
N PRO A 180 -4.95 1.21 -18.44
CA PRO A 180 -6.20 1.94 -18.64
C PRO A 180 -7.33 1.29 -17.85
N ASP A 181 -8.10 2.10 -17.13
CA ASP A 181 -9.26 1.65 -16.36
C ASP A 181 -8.98 0.51 -15.36
N ALA A 182 -7.74 0.36 -14.90
CA ALA A 182 -7.38 -0.72 -13.98
C ALA A 182 -7.88 -0.46 -12.57
N LEU A 183 -8.49 -1.49 -11.96
CA LEU A 183 -8.79 -1.50 -10.52
C LEU A 183 -7.55 -1.75 -9.68
N ALA A 184 -6.74 -2.73 -10.10
CA ALA A 184 -5.54 -3.13 -9.41
C ALA A 184 -4.64 -3.94 -10.35
N LEU A 185 -3.34 -3.93 -10.07
CA LEU A 185 -2.37 -4.79 -10.68
C LEU A 185 -2.27 -6.09 -9.87
N TYR A 186 -2.29 -7.22 -10.55
CA TYR A 186 -2.17 -8.56 -9.97
C TYR A 186 -0.93 -9.26 -10.51
N PHE A 187 -0.27 -10.00 -9.64
CA PHE A 187 0.90 -10.79 -9.99
C PHE A 187 0.46 -12.26 -10.09
N GLY A 188 0.49 -12.82 -11.29
CA GLY A 188 0.02 -14.18 -11.54
C GLY A 188 1.07 -15.22 -11.18
N ASP A 189 2.18 -15.16 -11.88
CA ASP A 189 3.36 -16.01 -11.67
C ASP A 189 4.63 -15.20 -12.04
N ASP A 190 5.76 -15.89 -12.15
CA ASP A 190 7.05 -15.28 -12.51
C ASP A 190 7.08 -14.70 -13.93
N ARG A 191 6.05 -14.96 -14.75
CA ARG A 191 6.05 -14.65 -16.19
C ARG A 191 5.08 -13.57 -16.60
N TYR A 192 4.00 -13.34 -15.83
CA TYR A 192 2.90 -12.47 -16.24
C TYR A 192 2.46 -11.50 -15.17
N LEU A 193 2.13 -10.29 -15.63
CA LEU A 193 1.34 -9.31 -14.90
C LEU A 193 -0.10 -9.34 -15.40
N PHE A 194 -1.05 -9.07 -14.51
CA PHE A 194 -2.46 -8.99 -14.84
C PHE A 194 -3.07 -7.73 -14.26
N TYR A 195 -4.06 -7.17 -14.93
CA TYR A 195 -4.99 -6.25 -14.30
C TYR A 195 -6.43 -6.55 -14.76
N LYS A 196 -7.39 -6.20 -13.90
CA LYS A 196 -8.80 -6.23 -14.27
C LYS A 196 -9.21 -4.83 -14.71
N SER A 197 -9.67 -4.72 -15.97
CA SER A 197 -10.27 -3.49 -16.46
C SER A 197 -11.63 -3.28 -15.79
N MET A 198 -11.97 -2.02 -15.51
CA MET A 198 -13.32 -1.61 -15.11
C MET A 198 -14.29 -1.60 -16.29
N ASN A 199 -13.76 -1.58 -17.50
CA ASN A 199 -14.54 -1.76 -18.70
C ASN A 199 -14.87 -3.25 -18.83
N ASP A 200 -16.12 -3.63 -18.56
CA ASP A 200 -16.58 -5.02 -18.60
C ASP A 200 -16.33 -5.70 -19.95
N ALA A 201 -16.23 -4.93 -21.04
CA ALA A 201 -15.94 -5.46 -22.36
C ALA A 201 -14.49 -5.92 -22.53
N GLU A 202 -13.55 -5.38 -21.75
CA GLU A 202 -12.13 -5.74 -21.82
C GLU A 202 -11.78 -6.89 -20.85
N GLY A 203 -12.44 -6.97 -19.70
CA GLY A 203 -12.26 -8.06 -18.74
C GLY A 203 -10.88 -8.09 -18.09
N LEU A 204 -10.25 -9.27 -18.11
CA LEU A 204 -8.92 -9.50 -17.55
C LEU A 204 -7.85 -9.31 -18.62
N MET A 205 -6.89 -8.44 -18.35
CA MET A 205 -5.76 -8.12 -19.21
C MET A 205 -4.47 -8.72 -18.66
N TYR A 206 -3.55 -9.09 -19.56
CA TYR A 206 -2.22 -9.59 -19.17
C TYR A 206 -1.11 -8.99 -20.02
N MET A 207 0.09 -8.95 -19.46
CA MET A 207 1.35 -8.62 -20.13
C MET A 207 2.45 -9.57 -19.66
N LYS A 208 3.40 -9.92 -20.53
CA LYS A 208 4.58 -10.68 -20.10
C LYS A 208 5.52 -9.75 -19.33
N LYS A 209 6.14 -10.27 -18.25
CA LYS A 209 7.14 -9.51 -17.51
C LYS A 209 8.38 -9.17 -18.33
N ASP A 210 8.79 -10.05 -19.23
CA ASP A 210 9.92 -9.81 -20.14
C ASP A 210 9.68 -8.57 -21.05
N ASP A 211 8.42 -8.19 -21.24
CA ASP A 211 8.05 -7.05 -22.08
C ASP A 211 8.00 -5.72 -21.28
N ILE A 212 8.18 -5.75 -19.94
CA ILE A 212 8.11 -4.56 -19.08
C ILE A 212 9.14 -3.51 -19.51
N GLU A 213 10.39 -3.92 -19.71
CA GLU A 213 11.49 -3.01 -20.09
C GLU A 213 11.27 -2.34 -21.44
N THR A 214 10.56 -3.00 -22.34
CA THR A 214 10.29 -2.52 -23.71
C THR A 214 8.95 -1.83 -23.88
N GLY A 215 8.13 -1.79 -22.81
CA GLY A 215 6.78 -1.18 -22.85
C GLY A 215 5.79 -2.03 -23.62
N GLY A 216 5.76 -3.34 -23.37
CA GLY A 216 4.88 -4.28 -24.05
C GLY A 216 3.39 -3.96 -23.94
N ASP A 217 2.62 -4.44 -24.91
CA ASP A 217 1.19 -4.23 -24.97
C ASP A 217 0.41 -5.19 -24.07
N TRP A 218 -0.66 -4.68 -23.48
CA TRP A 218 -1.63 -5.50 -22.78
C TRP A 218 -2.50 -6.30 -23.73
N LYS A 219 -2.77 -7.55 -23.38
CA LYS A 219 -3.60 -8.49 -24.16
C LYS A 219 -4.76 -8.98 -23.30
N GLN A 220 -5.90 -9.17 -23.91
CA GLN A 220 -7.05 -9.75 -23.25
C GLN A 220 -6.86 -11.25 -23.03
N VAL A 221 -7.23 -11.74 -21.83
CA VAL A 221 -7.09 -13.18 -21.48
C VAL A 221 -8.12 -14.03 -22.20
N PHE A 222 -9.33 -13.51 -22.39
CA PHE A 222 -10.43 -14.19 -23.09
C PHE A 222 -10.95 -13.27 -24.18
N GLU A 223 -10.98 -13.78 -25.40
CA GLU A 223 -11.68 -13.16 -26.52
C GLU A 223 -13.15 -13.63 -26.56
#